data_79e5488aefbb2f14ae9c6dea2f69aa12
#
_entry.id   79e5488aefbb2f14ae9c6dea2f69aa12
#
_cell.length_a   1.000
_cell.length_b   1.000
_cell.length_c   1.000
_cell.angle_alpha   90.00
_cell.angle_beta   90.00
_cell.angle_gamma   90.00
#
_symmetry.space_group_name_H-M   'P 1'
#
loop_
_entity.id
_entity.type
_entity.pdbx_description
1 polymer ?
#
loop_
_entity_poly.entity_id
_entity_poly.type
_entity_poly.pdbx_seq_one_letter_code
_entity_poly.pdbx_strand_id
1 'polypeptide(L)' 'MAVVWGTVMRRQAVKDEAERLIEEFGDQAYYKAREAMRLATRRKNARLASYFAAVAGEVAARTGREVGMDTATRYLEG' A
#
# COMPACT_ATOMS: atom_id res chain seq x y z
N MET A 1 6.35 4.31 -26.06
CA MET A 1 7.52 4.06 -25.18
C MET A 1 7.45 4.85 -23.87
N ALA A 2 6.94 6.05 -23.89
CA ALA A 2 6.78 6.84 -22.67
C ALA A 2 5.92 6.15 -21.62
N VAL A 3 4.92 5.38 -22.05
CA VAL A 3 4.02 4.65 -21.15
C VAL A 3 4.78 3.61 -20.33
N VAL A 4 5.72 2.91 -20.95
CA VAL A 4 6.51 1.89 -20.27
C VAL A 4 7.38 2.50 -19.18
N TRP A 5 8.02 3.63 -19.49
CA TRP A 5 8.84 4.33 -18.50
C TRP A 5 8.02 4.84 -17.33
N GLY A 6 6.84 5.42 -17.61
CA GLY A 6 5.95 5.89 -16.56
C GLY A 6 5.52 4.78 -15.62
N THR A 7 5.21 3.60 -16.17
CA THR A 7 4.82 2.44 -15.38
C THR A 7 5.96 1.95 -14.49
N VAL A 8 7.17 1.88 -15.04
CA VAL A 8 8.34 1.44 -14.30
C VAL A 8 8.65 2.41 -13.15
N MET A 9 8.62 3.72 -13.43
CA MET A 9 8.89 4.74 -12.42
C MET A 9 7.84 4.73 -11.32
N ARG A 10 6.57 4.55 -11.68
CA ARG A 10 5.50 4.45 -10.70
C ARG A 10 5.68 3.23 -9.81
N ARG A 11 6.04 2.10 -10.40
CA ARG A 11 6.25 0.86 -9.65
C ARG A 11 7.40 1.02 -8.66
N GLN A 12 8.49 1.67 -9.08
CA GLN A 12 9.62 1.91 -8.21
C GLN A 12 9.24 2.88 -7.09
N ALA A 13 8.49 3.92 -7.40
CA ALA A 13 8.02 4.87 -6.39
C ALA A 13 7.14 4.19 -5.34
N VAL A 14 6.27 3.28 -5.77
CA VAL A 14 5.43 2.51 -4.85
C VAL A 14 6.29 1.66 -3.91
N LYS A 15 7.29 0.99 -4.45
CA LYS A 15 8.20 0.16 -3.64
C LYS A 15 8.99 1.00 -2.64
N ASP A 16 9.49 2.14 -3.08
CA ASP A 16 10.26 3.04 -2.23
C ASP A 16 9.40 3.59 -1.10
N GLU A 17 8.17 3.97 -1.42
CA GLU A 17 7.25 4.49 -0.41
C GLU A 17 6.88 3.41 0.60
N ALA A 18 6.62 2.20 0.14
CA ALA A 18 6.30 1.09 1.03
C ALA A 18 7.45 0.81 1.98
N GLU A 19 8.67 0.81 1.46
CA GLU A 19 9.86 0.59 2.27
C GLU A 19 10.03 1.68 3.32
N ARG A 20 9.83 2.94 2.93
CA ARG A 20 9.90 4.07 3.85
C ARG A 20 8.87 3.95 4.95
N LEU A 21 7.64 3.58 4.62
CA LEU A 21 6.59 3.43 5.61
C LEU A 21 6.90 2.29 6.59
N ILE A 22 7.43 1.19 6.09
CA ILE A 22 7.79 0.07 6.95
C ILE A 22 8.93 0.48 7.90
N GLU A 23 9.92 1.19 7.41
CA GLU A 23 11.02 1.65 8.25
C GLU A 23 10.55 2.65 9.32
N GLU A 24 9.63 3.52 8.95
CA GLU A 24 9.16 4.57 9.84
C GLU A 24 8.09 4.11 10.82
N PHE A 25 7.16 3.29 10.36
CA PHE A 25 5.98 2.91 11.15
C PHE A 25 5.91 1.44 11.51
N GLY A 26 6.76 0.60 10.94
CA GLY A 26 6.77 -0.83 11.24
C GLY A 26 5.41 -1.47 11.03
N ASP A 27 4.85 -2.03 12.08
CA ASP A 27 3.56 -2.73 12.03
C ASP A 27 2.41 -1.84 11.61
N GLN A 28 2.57 -0.53 11.73
CA GLN A 28 1.52 0.43 11.38
C GLN A 28 1.59 0.88 9.92
N ALA A 29 2.60 0.43 9.18
CA ALA A 29 2.82 0.89 7.80
C ALA A 29 1.60 0.65 6.90
N TYR A 30 0.98 -0.51 7.01
CA TYR A 30 -0.20 -0.84 6.21
C TYR A 30 -1.35 0.13 6.52
N TYR A 31 -1.59 0.37 7.79
CA TYR A 31 -2.64 1.30 8.21
C TYR A 31 -2.37 2.72 7.73
N LYS A 32 -1.12 3.14 7.76
CA LYS A 32 -0.74 4.47 7.29
C LYS A 32 -0.99 4.62 5.78
N ALA A 33 -0.66 3.61 5.01
CA ALA A 33 -0.94 3.62 3.58
C ALA A 33 -2.45 3.66 3.30
N ARG A 34 -3.22 2.87 4.05
CA ARG A 34 -4.68 2.86 3.91
C ARG A 34 -5.29 4.18 4.31
N GLU A 35 -4.78 4.80 5.35
CA GLU A 35 -5.23 6.11 5.79
C GLU A 35 -4.99 7.17 4.72
N ALA A 36 -3.80 7.16 4.13
CA ALA A 36 -3.48 8.08 3.04
C ALA A 36 -4.39 7.87 1.84
N MET A 37 -4.71 6.62 1.52
CA MET A 37 -5.62 6.29 0.43
C MET A 37 -7.02 6.85 0.71
N ARG A 38 -7.53 6.69 1.92
CA ARG A 38 -8.84 7.22 2.29
C ARG A 38 -8.88 8.73 2.21
N LEU A 39 -7.82 9.37 2.66
CA LEU A 39 -7.74 10.83 2.60
C LEU A 39 -7.77 11.33 1.15
N ALA A 40 -7.01 10.66 0.28
CA ALA A 40 -7.01 10.99 -1.14
C ALA A 40 -8.40 10.80 -1.76
N THR A 41 -9.10 9.73 -1.37
CA THR A 41 -10.46 9.48 -1.84
C THR A 41 -11.41 10.59 -1.40
N ARG A 42 -11.30 11.04 -0.16
CA ARG A 42 -12.12 12.15 0.33
C ARG A 42 -11.88 13.43 -0.44
N ARG A 43 -10.65 13.66 -0.86
CA ARG A 43 -10.29 14.84 -1.64
C ARG A 43 -10.58 14.67 -3.13
N LYS A 44 -11.19 13.55 -3.49
CA LYS A 44 -11.52 13.21 -4.87
C LYS A 44 -10.29 13.17 -5.76
N ASN A 45 -9.16 12.77 -5.19
CA ASN A 45 -7.92 12.62 -5.93
C ASN A 45 -7.74 11.13 -6.26
N ALA A 46 -8.37 10.69 -7.34
CA ALA A 46 -8.36 9.29 -7.73
C ALA A 46 -6.95 8.76 -8.03
N ARG A 47 -6.11 9.61 -8.60
CA ARG A 47 -4.74 9.22 -8.94
C ARG A 47 -3.93 8.91 -7.69
N LEU A 48 -4.03 9.77 -6.70
CA LEU A 48 -3.32 9.58 -5.44
C LEU A 48 -3.89 8.41 -4.64
N ALA A 49 -5.22 8.26 -4.66
CA ALA A 49 -5.86 7.12 -4.01
C ALA A 49 -5.37 5.80 -4.60
N SER A 50 -5.28 5.72 -5.93
CA SER A 50 -4.76 4.56 -6.62
C SER A 50 -3.30 4.28 -6.25
N TYR A 51 -2.50 5.34 -6.15
CA TYR A 51 -1.10 5.23 -5.75
C TYR A 51 -0.97 4.62 -4.35
N PHE A 52 -1.69 5.15 -3.39
CA PHE A 52 -1.61 4.63 -2.03
C PHE A 52 -2.25 3.26 -1.86
N ALA A 53 -3.24 2.91 -2.69
CA ALA A 53 -3.75 1.54 -2.72
C ALA A 53 -2.65 0.57 -3.15
N ALA A 54 -1.85 0.95 -4.15
CA ALA A 54 -0.72 0.14 -4.59
C ALA A 54 0.36 0.06 -3.50
N VAL A 55 0.61 1.17 -2.80
CA VAL A 55 1.57 1.20 -1.69
C VAL A 55 1.11 0.25 -0.57
N ALA A 56 -0.16 0.29 -0.22
CA ALA A 56 -0.70 -0.61 0.80
C ALA A 56 -0.53 -2.08 0.40
N GLY A 57 -0.79 -2.39 -0.86
CA GLY A 57 -0.59 -3.74 -1.37
C GLY A 57 0.87 -4.18 -1.28
N GLU A 58 1.79 -3.27 -1.58
CA GLU A 58 3.22 -3.57 -1.50
C GLU A 58 3.66 -3.78 -0.05
N VAL A 59 3.16 -2.96 0.87
CA VAL A 59 3.44 -3.13 2.29
C VAL A 59 2.94 -4.50 2.76
N ALA A 60 1.72 -4.85 2.40
CA ALA A 60 1.15 -6.15 2.77
C ALA A 60 1.99 -7.30 2.24
N ALA A 61 2.45 -7.20 0.99
CA ALA A 61 3.26 -8.25 0.38
C ALA A 61 4.59 -8.41 1.11
N ARG A 62 5.21 -7.32 1.54
CA ARG A 62 6.51 -7.37 2.23
C ARG A 62 6.42 -7.81 3.67
N THR A 63 5.35 -7.43 4.35
CA THR A 63 5.20 -7.76 5.77
C THR A 63 4.41 -9.02 6.02
N GLY A 64 3.77 -9.56 4.99
CA GLY A 64 2.88 -10.70 5.14
C GLY A 64 1.63 -10.35 5.94
N ARG A 65 1.37 -9.07 6.13
CA ARG A 65 0.24 -8.60 6.91
C ARG A 65 -0.72 -7.81 6.06
N GLU A 66 -1.70 -8.47 5.58
CA GLU A 66 -2.88 -7.82 5.07
C GLU A 66 -3.93 -8.03 6.15
N VAL A 67 -4.33 -6.96 6.80
CA VAL A 67 -5.11 -7.03 8.03
C VAL A 67 -6.35 -7.90 7.91
N GLY A 68 -7.06 -7.76 6.80
CA GLY A 68 -8.26 -8.56 6.58
C GLY A 68 -7.94 -10.03 6.37
N MET A 69 -6.84 -10.33 5.71
CA MET A 69 -6.44 -11.69 5.41
C MET A 69 -5.92 -12.42 6.65
N ASP A 70 -5.15 -11.75 7.48
CA ASP A 70 -4.67 -12.34 8.71
C ASP A 70 -5.84 -12.76 9.59
N THR A 71 -6.81 -11.91 9.73
CA THR A 71 -7.99 -12.20 10.54
C THR A 71 -8.76 -13.39 9.96
N ALA A 72 -8.98 -13.39 8.65
CA ALA A 72 -9.68 -14.48 7.99
C ALA A 72 -8.93 -15.80 8.13
N THR A 73 -7.62 -15.76 7.98
CA THR A 73 -6.78 -16.95 8.11
C THR A 73 -6.88 -17.52 9.50
N ARG A 74 -6.84 -16.68 10.51
CA ARG A 74 -6.97 -17.14 11.90
C ARG A 74 -8.30 -17.81 12.15
N TYR A 75 -9.37 -17.25 11.63
CA TYR A 75 -10.70 -17.86 11.79
C TYR A 75 -10.79 -19.20 11.08
N LEU A 76 -10.16 -19.30 9.92
CA LEU A 76 -10.19 -20.55 9.16
C LEU A 76 -9.32 -21.64 9.82
N GLU A 77 -8.26 -21.25 10.46
CA GLU A 77 -7.38 -22.18 11.13
C GLU A 77 -7.82 -22.53 12.53
N GLY A 78 -8.51 -21.61 13.14
CA GLY A 78 -8.94 -21.78 14.51
C GLY A 78 -10.31 -22.31 14.65
#